data_ede0fe322a4a052805ff37908ce6d205
#
_entry.id   ede0fe322a4a052805ff37908ce6d205
#
_cell.length_a   1.000
_cell.length_b   1.000
_cell.length_c   1.000
_cell.angle_alpha   90.00
_cell.angle_beta   90.00
_cell.angle_gamma   90.00
#
_symmetry.space_group_name_H-M   'P 1'
#
loop_
_entity.id
_entity.type
_entity.pdbx_description
1 polymer ?
#
loop_
_entity_poly.entity_id
_entity_poly.type
_entity_poly.pdbx_seq_one_letter_code
_entity_poly.pdbx_strand_id
1 'polypeptide(L)'
;LTANAPETKDNDFTWKDFQARNNNELVAIFGNFINRALVLTQKYYDGKVPALGELTDYDKQTLEEFVNVKAEVEKLLNNFRFRDAQKEAMTLARIGNKYLADTEPWKVAKTDMDRVATIMHLSLQIAANLAIAFEPFLPFTSKKLRDMLNLSTFDWKELGRIDLLKAGDQLGTPELLFEKIEDETIEAQVQKLLDTKKENETANYKAAPIRENVA
;
A
#
# COMPACT_ATOMS: atom_id res chain seq x y z
N LEU A 1 -4.03 11.30 0.43
CA LEU A 1 -4.88 12.29 1.13
C LEU A 1 -5.08 11.95 2.60
N THR A 2 -5.45 10.71 2.96
CA THR A 2 -5.66 10.28 4.36
C THR A 2 -4.46 10.60 5.27
N ALA A 3 -3.23 10.43 4.78
CA ALA A 3 -2.01 10.75 5.54
C ALA A 3 -1.89 12.23 5.96
N ASN A 4 -2.65 13.11 5.32
CA ASN A 4 -2.74 14.54 5.60
C ASN A 4 -4.13 14.99 6.05
N ALA A 5 -4.99 14.07 6.50
CA ALA A 5 -6.30 14.42 7.01
C ALA A 5 -6.22 15.38 8.21
N PRO A 6 -7.02 16.43 8.28
CA PRO A 6 -6.99 17.42 9.36
C PRO A 6 -7.75 16.90 10.60
N GLU A 7 -7.22 15.85 11.26
CA GLU A 7 -7.86 15.21 12.41
C GLU A 7 -7.75 15.99 13.71
N THR A 8 -6.59 16.60 13.96
CA THR A 8 -6.30 17.28 15.23
C THR A 8 -5.84 18.73 15.06
N LYS A 9 -5.52 19.11 13.87
CA LYS A 9 -5.05 20.46 13.48
C LYS A 9 -5.27 20.68 12.01
N ASP A 10 -5.33 21.93 11.59
CA ASP A 10 -5.36 22.29 10.18
C ASP A 10 -4.14 21.73 9.44
N ASN A 11 -4.35 21.38 8.20
CA ASN A 11 -3.30 20.84 7.36
C ASN A 11 -3.44 21.35 5.92
N ASP A 12 -2.33 21.78 5.35
CA ASP A 12 -2.28 22.26 3.97
C ASP A 12 -1.95 21.13 3.00
N PHE A 13 -2.61 21.17 1.84
CA PHE A 13 -2.25 20.31 0.73
C PHE A 13 -1.18 21.00 -0.13
N THR A 14 -0.08 20.30 -0.39
CA THR A 14 0.88 20.71 -1.41
C THR A 14 1.16 19.56 -2.39
N TRP A 15 1.34 19.90 -3.66
CA TRP A 15 1.69 18.92 -4.67
C TRP A 15 3.02 18.21 -4.39
N LYS A 16 3.98 18.92 -3.79
CA LYS A 16 5.28 18.34 -3.41
C LYS A 16 5.17 17.32 -2.29
N ASP A 17 4.35 17.58 -1.27
CA ASP A 17 4.10 16.58 -0.22
C ASP A 17 3.34 15.37 -0.77
N PHE A 18 2.35 15.60 -1.65
CA PHE A 18 1.63 14.52 -2.33
C PHE A 18 2.58 13.63 -3.15
N GLN A 19 3.45 14.23 -3.97
CA GLN A 19 4.48 13.53 -4.74
C GLN A 19 5.42 12.73 -3.84
N ALA A 20 5.94 13.37 -2.79
CA ALA A 20 6.88 12.75 -1.85
C ALA A 20 6.26 11.52 -1.17
N ARG A 21 5.00 11.61 -0.73
CA ARG A 21 4.29 10.47 -0.12
C ARG A 21 4.04 9.36 -1.11
N ASN A 22 3.58 9.69 -2.32
CA ASN A 22 3.40 8.69 -3.36
C ASN A 22 4.72 7.95 -3.62
N ASN A 23 5.79 8.69 -3.89
CA ASN A 23 7.06 8.11 -4.34
C ASN A 23 7.78 7.36 -3.20
N ASN A 24 7.78 7.89 -1.98
CA ASN A 24 8.56 7.34 -0.89
C ASN A 24 7.79 6.26 -0.08
N GLU A 25 6.46 6.33 -0.05
CA GLU A 25 5.67 5.35 0.71
C GLU A 25 4.97 4.33 -0.20
N LEU A 26 4.17 4.79 -1.17
CA LEU A 26 3.42 3.88 -2.01
C LEU A 26 4.32 3.14 -3.02
N VAL A 27 5.16 3.86 -3.74
CA VAL A 27 6.06 3.24 -4.73
C VAL A 27 7.21 2.51 -4.03
N ALA A 28 7.99 3.22 -3.19
CA ALA A 28 9.24 2.69 -2.65
C ALA A 28 9.06 1.66 -1.54
N ILE A 29 7.94 1.65 -0.83
CA ILE A 29 7.67 0.69 0.26
C ILE A 29 6.62 -0.33 -0.17
N PHE A 30 5.38 0.10 -0.37
CA PHE A 30 4.28 -0.82 -0.67
C PHE A 30 4.47 -1.51 -2.02
N GLY A 31 4.58 -0.76 -3.09
CA GLY A 31 4.73 -1.27 -4.46
C GLY A 31 5.99 -2.11 -4.62
N ASN A 32 7.11 -1.68 -4.02
CA ASN A 32 8.36 -2.42 -4.07
C ASN A 32 8.25 -3.80 -3.40
N PHE A 33 7.62 -3.86 -2.21
CA PHE A 33 7.40 -5.15 -1.53
C PHE A 33 6.57 -6.11 -2.40
N ILE A 34 5.41 -5.65 -2.87
CA ILE A 34 4.51 -6.48 -3.68
C ILE A 34 5.17 -6.94 -4.97
N ASN A 35 5.84 -6.01 -5.68
CA ASN A 35 6.54 -6.35 -6.90
C ASN A 35 7.61 -7.43 -6.67
N ARG A 36 8.41 -7.29 -5.62
CA ARG A 36 9.44 -8.28 -5.27
C ARG A 36 8.83 -9.63 -4.90
N ALA A 37 7.79 -9.66 -4.07
CA ALA A 37 7.12 -10.89 -3.69
C ALA A 37 6.56 -11.64 -4.90
N LEU A 38 5.84 -10.94 -5.79
CA LEU A 38 5.23 -11.56 -6.97
C LEU A 38 6.27 -11.97 -8.03
N VAL A 39 7.24 -11.10 -8.34
CA VAL A 39 8.27 -11.39 -9.34
C VAL A 39 9.16 -12.56 -8.91
N LEU A 40 9.53 -12.64 -7.64
CA LEU A 40 10.32 -13.77 -7.15
C LEU A 40 9.50 -15.07 -7.13
N THR A 41 8.22 -15.00 -6.78
CA THR A 41 7.32 -16.17 -6.88
C THR A 41 7.15 -16.61 -8.32
N GLN A 42 6.96 -15.67 -9.25
CA GLN A 42 6.90 -16.00 -10.68
C GLN A 42 8.19 -16.66 -11.15
N LYS A 43 9.32 -16.14 -10.73
CA LYS A 43 10.65 -16.64 -11.14
C LYS A 43 10.98 -18.04 -10.63
N TYR A 44 10.65 -18.33 -9.37
CA TYR A 44 11.09 -19.56 -8.70
C TYR A 44 10.03 -20.65 -8.65
N TYR A 45 8.76 -20.29 -8.77
CA TYR A 45 7.60 -21.19 -8.59
C TYR A 45 6.54 -21.04 -9.67
N ASP A 46 6.88 -20.47 -10.83
CA ASP A 46 5.95 -20.28 -11.97
C ASP A 46 4.64 -19.59 -11.58
N GLY A 47 4.71 -18.66 -10.63
CA GLY A 47 3.54 -17.93 -10.13
C GLY A 47 2.62 -18.76 -9.24
N LYS A 48 3.05 -19.90 -8.73
CA LYS A 48 2.30 -20.69 -7.76
C LYS A 48 2.76 -20.38 -6.34
N VAL A 49 1.82 -20.34 -5.42
CA VAL A 49 2.12 -20.23 -3.99
C VAL A 49 2.92 -21.46 -3.55
N PRO A 50 4.18 -21.30 -3.07
CA PRO A 50 4.97 -22.44 -2.65
C PRO A 50 4.45 -23.02 -1.32
N ALA A 51 4.86 -24.24 -1.01
CA ALA A 51 4.54 -24.88 0.27
C ALA A 51 5.20 -24.15 1.44
N LEU A 52 4.51 -24.08 2.56
CA LEU A 52 5.08 -23.65 3.82
C LEU A 52 5.91 -24.78 4.40
N GLY A 53 7.20 -24.55 4.60
CA GLY A 53 8.10 -25.48 5.28
C GLY A 53 8.27 -25.17 6.77
N GLU A 54 9.36 -25.62 7.34
CA GLU A 54 9.69 -25.38 8.74
C GLU A 54 10.02 -23.89 9.00
N LEU A 55 9.44 -23.34 10.07
CA LEU A 55 9.62 -21.95 10.46
C LEU A 55 10.86 -21.78 11.35
N THR A 56 11.74 -20.87 10.98
CA THR A 56 12.81 -20.39 11.85
C THR A 56 12.26 -19.47 12.95
N ASP A 57 13.08 -19.17 13.96
CA ASP A 57 12.69 -18.22 15.00
C ASP A 57 12.46 -16.81 14.45
N TYR A 58 13.21 -16.42 13.39
CA TYR A 58 13.00 -15.15 12.71
C TYR A 58 11.64 -15.09 11.98
N ASP A 59 11.21 -16.20 11.37
CA ASP A 59 9.88 -16.28 10.75
C ASP A 59 8.76 -16.11 11.79
N LYS A 60 8.89 -16.81 12.92
CA LYS A 60 7.93 -16.71 14.04
C LYS A 60 7.85 -15.29 14.58
N GLN A 61 8.99 -14.64 14.82
CA GLN A 61 9.05 -13.25 15.23
C GLN A 61 8.36 -12.33 14.20
N THR A 62 8.63 -12.52 12.91
CA THR A 62 7.99 -11.73 11.84
C THR A 62 6.49 -11.92 11.83
N LEU A 63 6.01 -13.14 12.05
CA LEU A 63 4.56 -13.42 12.15
C LEU A 63 3.92 -12.78 13.38
N GLU A 64 4.60 -12.76 14.51
CA GLU A 64 4.11 -12.07 15.71
C GLU A 64 3.97 -10.57 15.50
N GLU A 65 4.97 -9.91 14.89
CA GLU A 65 4.91 -8.49 14.53
C GLU A 65 3.73 -8.21 13.59
N PHE A 66 3.53 -9.04 12.59
CA PHE A 66 2.47 -8.93 11.60
C PHE A 66 1.06 -9.07 12.18
N VAL A 67 0.83 -10.07 13.04
CA VAL A 67 -0.51 -10.32 13.64
C VAL A 67 -0.96 -9.16 14.53
N ASN A 68 -0.03 -8.49 15.20
CA ASN A 68 -0.32 -7.37 16.09
C ASN A 68 -0.85 -6.13 15.35
N VAL A 69 -0.51 -5.95 14.06
CA VAL A 69 -0.95 -4.79 13.27
C VAL A 69 -2.47 -4.69 13.18
N LYS A 70 -3.20 -5.81 13.07
CA LYS A 70 -4.66 -5.82 12.99
C LYS A 70 -5.31 -5.10 14.17
N ALA A 71 -4.96 -5.52 15.38
CA ALA A 71 -5.58 -4.98 16.59
C ALA A 71 -5.35 -3.46 16.73
N GLU A 72 -4.15 -2.99 16.37
CA GLU A 72 -3.84 -1.57 16.45
C GLU A 72 -4.56 -0.77 15.35
N VAL A 73 -4.62 -1.27 14.11
CA VAL A 73 -5.40 -0.61 13.04
C VAL A 73 -6.87 -0.53 13.40
N GLU A 74 -7.49 -1.61 13.89
CA GLU A 74 -8.89 -1.62 14.34
C GLU A 74 -9.14 -0.59 15.44
N LYS A 75 -8.28 -0.57 16.45
CA LYS A 75 -8.36 0.40 17.54
C LYS A 75 -8.28 1.85 17.04
N LEU A 76 -7.36 2.13 16.12
CA LEU A 76 -7.19 3.47 15.55
C LEU A 76 -8.38 3.88 14.70
N LEU A 77 -8.92 2.98 13.86
CA LEU A 77 -10.12 3.24 13.06
C LEU A 77 -11.35 3.50 13.94
N ASN A 78 -11.56 2.70 14.97
CA ASN A 78 -12.67 2.86 15.93
C ASN A 78 -12.58 4.19 16.71
N ASN A 79 -11.39 4.75 16.86
CA ASN A 79 -11.16 6.06 17.47
C ASN A 79 -11.08 7.22 16.45
N PHE A 80 -11.46 6.98 15.19
CA PHE A 80 -11.41 7.97 14.10
C PHE A 80 -10.00 8.55 13.84
N ARG A 81 -8.96 7.77 14.15
CA ARG A 81 -7.54 8.12 13.93
C ARG A 81 -7.05 7.57 12.59
N PHE A 82 -7.63 8.05 11.50
CA PHE A 82 -7.41 7.49 10.16
C PHE A 82 -5.97 7.64 9.66
N ARG A 83 -5.30 8.76 9.99
CA ARG A 83 -3.88 8.98 9.68
C ARG A 83 -2.98 7.93 10.32
N ASP A 84 -3.19 7.71 11.61
CA ASP A 84 -2.41 6.75 12.38
C ASP A 84 -2.75 5.32 11.95
N ALA A 85 -4.03 5.03 11.67
CA ALA A 85 -4.48 3.73 11.14
C ALA A 85 -3.81 3.40 9.80
N GLN A 86 -3.76 4.36 8.87
CA GLN A 86 -3.06 4.18 7.60
C GLN A 86 -1.55 3.95 7.80
N LYS A 87 -0.93 4.74 8.70
CA LYS A 87 0.49 4.59 9.02
C LYS A 87 0.78 3.20 9.61
N GLU A 88 -0.11 2.70 10.46
CA GLU A 88 0.01 1.38 11.05
C GLU A 88 -0.19 0.28 10.00
N ALA A 89 -1.21 0.38 9.13
CA ALA A 89 -1.38 -0.55 8.02
C ALA A 89 -0.14 -0.61 7.10
N MET A 90 0.57 0.53 6.89
CA MET A 90 1.81 0.57 6.13
C MET A 90 2.95 -0.23 6.80
N THR A 91 2.86 -0.50 8.09
CA THR A 91 3.84 -1.32 8.81
C THR A 91 3.92 -2.73 8.23
N LEU A 92 2.80 -3.30 7.72
CA LEU A 92 2.82 -4.59 7.02
C LEU A 92 3.77 -4.59 5.81
N ALA A 93 3.74 -3.52 5.01
CA ALA A 93 4.64 -3.41 3.86
C ALA A 93 6.11 -3.24 4.28
N ARG A 94 6.37 -2.56 5.40
CA ARG A 94 7.71 -2.44 5.98
C ARG A 94 8.22 -3.77 6.51
N ILE A 95 7.38 -4.52 7.22
CA ILE A 95 7.68 -5.89 7.69
C ILE A 95 8.04 -6.77 6.48
N GLY A 96 7.22 -6.77 5.43
CA GLY A 96 7.47 -7.56 4.23
C GLY A 96 8.78 -7.20 3.52
N ASN A 97 9.09 -5.90 3.36
CA ASN A 97 10.36 -5.47 2.78
C ASN A 97 11.56 -5.87 3.63
N LYS A 98 11.46 -5.67 4.95
CA LYS A 98 12.51 -6.07 5.89
C LYS A 98 12.72 -7.57 5.85
N TYR A 99 11.66 -8.37 5.89
CA TYR A 99 11.72 -9.82 5.83
C TYR A 99 12.42 -10.31 4.56
N LEU A 100 12.04 -9.80 3.39
CA LEU A 100 12.74 -10.13 2.12
C LEU A 100 14.19 -9.65 2.08
N ALA A 101 14.50 -8.50 2.71
CA ALA A 101 15.86 -7.99 2.75
C ALA A 101 16.76 -8.83 3.66
N ASP A 102 16.26 -9.22 4.83
CA ASP A 102 17.04 -9.97 5.83
C ASP A 102 17.20 -11.47 5.44
N THR A 103 16.17 -12.04 4.80
CA THR A 103 16.20 -13.45 4.37
C THR A 103 16.86 -13.69 3.01
N GLU A 104 17.02 -12.64 2.20
CA GLU A 104 17.70 -12.64 0.89
C GLU A 104 17.37 -13.86 0.00
N PRO A 105 16.09 -14.15 -0.33
CA PRO A 105 15.70 -15.37 -1.04
C PRO A 105 16.45 -15.57 -2.37
N TRP A 106 16.86 -14.49 -3.03
CA TRP A 106 17.69 -14.57 -4.26
C TRP A 106 19.09 -15.10 -4.04
N LYS A 107 19.65 -15.03 -2.81
CA LYS A 107 20.91 -15.68 -2.46
C LYS A 107 20.68 -17.12 -2.02
N VAL A 108 19.67 -17.33 -1.15
CA VAL A 108 19.29 -18.65 -0.63
C VAL A 108 18.87 -19.61 -1.75
N ALA A 109 18.25 -19.13 -2.82
CA ALA A 109 17.84 -19.93 -3.98
C ALA A 109 19.00 -20.70 -4.67
N LYS A 110 20.24 -20.36 -4.39
CA LYS A 110 21.41 -21.07 -4.93
C LYS A 110 21.73 -22.37 -4.19
N THR A 111 21.22 -22.54 -2.98
CA THR A 111 21.60 -23.62 -2.06
C THR A 111 20.43 -24.33 -1.39
N ASP A 112 19.31 -23.64 -1.17
CA ASP A 112 18.18 -24.16 -0.40
C ASP A 112 16.84 -23.62 -0.94
N MET A 113 16.23 -24.33 -1.87
CA MET A 113 14.94 -23.97 -2.46
C MET A 113 13.76 -24.22 -1.50
N ASP A 114 13.88 -25.14 -0.54
CA ASP A 114 12.83 -25.39 0.45
C ASP A 114 12.73 -24.20 1.42
N ARG A 115 13.87 -23.62 1.78
CA ARG A 115 13.90 -22.38 2.56
C ARG A 115 13.31 -21.20 1.77
N VAL A 116 13.62 -21.09 0.48
CA VAL A 116 13.01 -20.07 -0.40
C VAL A 116 11.48 -20.24 -0.47
N ALA A 117 10.99 -21.50 -0.53
CA ALA A 117 9.56 -21.77 -0.51
C ALA A 117 8.87 -21.16 0.72
N THR A 118 9.43 -21.39 1.91
CA THR A 118 8.92 -20.83 3.17
C THR A 118 8.94 -19.31 3.16
N ILE A 119 10.06 -18.69 2.74
CA ILE A 119 10.19 -17.23 2.66
C ILE A 119 9.14 -16.63 1.72
N MET A 120 8.97 -17.21 0.55
CA MET A 120 8.01 -16.71 -0.44
C MET A 120 6.56 -16.94 0.02
N HIS A 121 6.26 -18.09 0.64
CA HIS A 121 4.94 -18.34 1.21
C HIS A 121 4.56 -17.25 2.21
N LEU A 122 5.42 -16.97 3.20
CA LEU A 122 5.16 -15.95 4.22
C LEU A 122 5.05 -14.54 3.61
N SER A 123 5.91 -14.22 2.64
CA SER A 123 5.83 -12.92 1.93
C SER A 123 4.50 -12.76 1.20
N LEU A 124 3.96 -13.82 0.60
CA LEU A 124 2.65 -13.79 -0.06
C LEU A 124 1.51 -13.67 0.94
N GLN A 125 1.59 -14.28 2.13
CA GLN A 125 0.60 -14.06 3.20
C GLN A 125 0.59 -12.60 3.67
N ILE A 126 1.76 -11.98 3.82
CA ILE A 126 1.86 -10.53 4.15
C ILE A 126 1.24 -9.69 3.03
N ALA A 127 1.49 -10.03 1.76
CA ALA A 127 0.89 -9.34 0.61
C ALA A 127 -0.64 -9.45 0.58
N ALA A 128 -1.19 -10.63 0.89
CA ALA A 128 -2.63 -10.86 0.97
C ALA A 128 -3.27 -10.01 2.09
N ASN A 129 -2.61 -9.93 3.22
CA ASN A 129 -3.06 -9.09 4.34
C ASN A 129 -2.97 -7.59 4.03
N LEU A 130 -1.98 -7.14 3.25
CA LEU A 130 -1.94 -5.76 2.76
C LEU A 130 -3.15 -5.41 1.90
N ALA A 131 -3.63 -6.34 1.06
CA ALA A 131 -4.83 -6.13 0.26
C ALA A 131 -6.07 -5.87 1.15
N ILE A 132 -6.18 -6.56 2.30
CA ILE A 132 -7.27 -6.38 3.25
C ILE A 132 -7.08 -5.09 4.04
N ALA A 133 -5.90 -4.86 4.62
CA ALA A 133 -5.62 -3.72 5.49
C ALA A 133 -5.76 -2.37 4.78
N PHE A 134 -5.48 -2.31 3.48
CA PHE A 134 -5.56 -1.09 2.68
C PHE A 134 -6.90 -0.84 2.01
N GLU A 135 -7.87 -1.75 2.10
CA GLU A 135 -9.20 -1.52 1.52
C GLU A 135 -9.86 -0.20 1.98
N PRO A 136 -9.84 0.16 3.27
CA PRO A 136 -10.43 1.42 3.71
C PRO A 136 -9.74 2.68 3.16
N PHE A 137 -8.49 2.57 2.74
CA PHE A 137 -7.64 3.70 2.34
C PHE A 137 -7.42 3.78 0.82
N LEU A 138 -7.24 2.63 0.18
CA LEU A 138 -6.88 2.49 -1.23
C LEU A 138 -7.70 1.35 -1.89
N PRO A 139 -9.03 1.47 -1.99
CA PRO A 139 -9.89 0.37 -2.44
C PRO A 139 -9.57 -0.15 -3.85
N PHE A 140 -9.20 0.73 -4.78
CA PHE A 140 -8.81 0.32 -6.14
C PHE A 140 -7.48 -0.44 -6.16
N THR A 141 -6.50 0.00 -5.38
CA THR A 141 -5.22 -0.69 -5.24
C THR A 141 -5.41 -2.04 -4.56
N SER A 142 -6.23 -2.10 -3.50
CA SER A 142 -6.57 -3.34 -2.81
C SER A 142 -7.25 -4.33 -3.75
N LYS A 143 -8.20 -3.86 -4.57
CA LYS A 143 -8.80 -4.70 -5.61
C LYS A 143 -7.75 -5.23 -6.60
N LYS A 144 -6.91 -4.35 -7.14
CA LYS A 144 -5.84 -4.74 -8.08
C LYS A 144 -4.89 -5.77 -7.46
N LEU A 145 -4.50 -5.58 -6.20
CA LEU A 145 -3.64 -6.52 -5.49
C LEU A 145 -4.33 -7.88 -5.26
N ARG A 146 -5.62 -7.89 -4.92
CA ARG A 146 -6.39 -9.14 -4.82
C ARG A 146 -6.45 -9.89 -6.14
N ASP A 147 -6.68 -9.18 -7.24
CA ASP A 147 -6.71 -9.77 -8.58
C ASP A 147 -5.34 -10.39 -8.92
N MET A 148 -4.22 -9.71 -8.60
CA MET A 148 -2.87 -10.26 -8.78
C MET A 148 -2.55 -11.45 -7.89
N LEU A 149 -3.15 -11.53 -6.70
CA LEU A 149 -2.99 -12.65 -5.78
C LEU A 149 -4.01 -13.76 -6.05
N ASN A 150 -4.98 -13.54 -6.93
CA ASN A 150 -6.14 -14.42 -7.15
C ASN A 150 -6.85 -14.77 -5.82
N LEU A 151 -6.94 -13.78 -4.92
CA LEU A 151 -7.48 -13.92 -3.58
C LEU A 151 -9.00 -13.87 -3.62
N SER A 152 -9.66 -14.97 -3.27
CA SER A 152 -11.12 -15.11 -3.32
C SER A 152 -11.85 -14.52 -2.12
N THR A 153 -11.22 -14.52 -0.94
CA THR A 153 -11.80 -13.99 0.30
C THR A 153 -11.34 -12.57 0.57
N PHE A 154 -12.30 -11.75 1.01
CA PHE A 154 -12.05 -10.35 1.31
C PHE A 154 -12.97 -9.88 2.44
N ASP A 155 -12.74 -10.38 3.64
CA ASP A 155 -13.40 -9.92 4.85
C ASP A 155 -12.31 -9.34 5.78
N TRP A 156 -12.60 -8.20 6.38
CA TRP A 156 -11.73 -7.62 7.40
C TRP A 156 -11.40 -8.58 8.55
N LYS A 157 -12.29 -9.52 8.85
CA LYS A 157 -12.07 -10.57 9.84
C LYS A 157 -10.88 -11.47 9.52
N GLU A 158 -10.56 -11.63 8.24
CA GLU A 158 -9.46 -12.45 7.75
C GLU A 158 -8.09 -11.76 7.94
N LEU A 159 -8.05 -10.46 8.20
CA LEU A 159 -6.82 -9.74 8.45
C LEU A 159 -6.08 -10.36 9.65
N GLY A 160 -4.79 -10.58 9.50
CA GLY A 160 -3.94 -11.24 10.49
C GLY A 160 -3.80 -12.76 10.28
N ARG A 161 -4.51 -13.37 9.33
CA ARG A 161 -4.35 -14.80 9.01
C ARG A 161 -3.10 -15.03 8.16
N ILE A 162 -2.51 -16.21 8.33
CA ILE A 162 -1.30 -16.66 7.62
C ILE A 162 -1.60 -17.81 6.66
N ASP A 163 -2.87 -18.05 6.36
CA ASP A 163 -3.38 -19.13 5.49
C ASP A 163 -4.40 -18.63 4.47
N LEU A 164 -4.30 -17.35 4.08
CA LEU A 164 -5.16 -16.71 3.08
C LEU A 164 -4.93 -17.28 1.68
N LEU A 165 -3.67 -17.59 1.38
CA LEU A 165 -3.25 -18.25 0.14
C LEU A 165 -2.74 -19.65 0.48
N LYS A 166 -3.15 -20.63 -0.32
CA LYS A 166 -2.79 -22.03 -0.11
C LYS A 166 -1.68 -22.46 -1.05
N ALA A 167 -0.84 -23.38 -0.60
CA ALA A 167 0.18 -23.99 -1.45
C ALA A 167 -0.45 -24.55 -2.73
N GLY A 168 0.09 -24.20 -3.87
CA GLY A 168 -0.39 -24.57 -5.19
C GLY A 168 -1.38 -23.60 -5.82
N ASP A 169 -1.92 -22.62 -5.08
CA ASP A 169 -2.77 -21.56 -5.65
C ASP A 169 -2.00 -20.81 -6.75
N GLN A 170 -2.63 -20.61 -7.89
CA GLN A 170 -2.05 -19.87 -9.00
C GLN A 170 -2.28 -18.38 -8.79
N LEU A 171 -1.21 -17.60 -8.81
CA LEU A 171 -1.29 -16.13 -8.79
C LEU A 171 -1.70 -15.59 -10.15
N GLY A 172 -2.30 -14.43 -10.16
CA GLY A 172 -2.56 -13.63 -11.36
C GLY A 172 -1.29 -13.01 -11.93
N THR A 173 -1.44 -12.22 -12.99
CA THR A 173 -0.32 -11.53 -13.65
C THR A 173 0.19 -10.39 -12.77
N PRO A 174 1.50 -10.35 -12.45
CA PRO A 174 2.09 -9.23 -11.73
C PRO A 174 2.03 -7.94 -12.54
N GLU A 175 1.57 -6.86 -11.90
CA GLU A 175 1.55 -5.51 -12.46
C GLU A 175 2.09 -4.51 -11.43
N LEU A 176 2.55 -3.36 -11.90
CA LEU A 176 2.91 -2.28 -10.99
C LEU A 176 1.65 -1.72 -10.33
N LEU A 177 1.65 -1.66 -8.98
CA LEU A 177 0.55 -1.08 -8.22
C LEU A 177 0.54 0.46 -8.27
N PHE A 178 1.72 1.05 -8.31
CA PHE A 178 1.91 2.49 -8.26
C PHE A 178 2.97 2.93 -9.26
N GLU A 179 2.76 4.10 -9.83
CA GLU A 179 3.72 4.78 -10.68
C GLU A 179 4.35 5.96 -9.93
N LYS A 180 5.61 6.22 -10.23
CA LYS A 180 6.31 7.37 -9.70
C LYS A 180 5.75 8.65 -10.33
N ILE A 181 5.53 9.65 -9.52
CA ILE A 181 5.13 10.97 -9.98
C ILE A 181 6.41 11.77 -10.20
N GLU A 182 6.64 12.18 -11.46
CA GLU A 182 7.80 12.98 -11.83
C GLU A 182 7.53 14.48 -11.60
N ASP A 183 8.59 15.30 -11.56
CA ASP A 183 8.50 16.73 -11.27
C ASP A 183 7.67 17.47 -12.33
N GLU A 184 7.80 17.10 -13.58
CA GLU A 184 7.05 17.68 -14.71
C GLU A 184 5.54 17.53 -14.53
N THR A 185 5.09 16.40 -13.94
CA THR A 185 3.67 16.18 -13.64
C THR A 185 3.17 17.19 -12.59
N ILE A 186 3.99 17.50 -11.59
CA ILE A 186 3.67 18.48 -10.56
C ILE A 186 3.66 19.89 -11.14
N GLU A 187 4.63 20.24 -11.97
CA GLU A 187 4.71 21.54 -12.63
C GLU A 187 3.48 21.79 -13.50
N ALA A 188 3.03 20.78 -14.26
CA ALA A 188 1.82 20.86 -15.05
C ALA A 188 0.56 21.12 -14.19
N GLN A 189 0.43 20.49 -13.01
CA GLN A 189 -0.68 20.74 -12.09
C GLN A 189 -0.63 22.16 -11.48
N VAL A 190 0.55 22.64 -11.12
CA VAL A 190 0.75 24.00 -10.61
C VAL A 190 0.38 25.02 -11.70
N GLN A 191 0.82 24.82 -12.95
CA GLN A 191 0.48 25.70 -14.06
C GLN A 191 -1.04 25.74 -14.30
N LYS A 192 -1.71 24.59 -14.30
CA LYS A 192 -3.16 24.52 -14.43
C LYS A 192 -3.90 25.32 -13.34
N LEU A 193 -3.43 25.27 -12.10
CA LEU A 193 -3.99 26.08 -11.01
C LEU A 193 -3.81 27.58 -11.24
N LEU A 194 -2.63 28.00 -11.73
CA LEU A 194 -2.33 29.41 -12.04
C LEU A 194 -3.21 29.92 -13.20
N ASP A 195 -3.42 29.11 -14.21
CA ASP A 195 -4.27 29.45 -15.35
C ASP A 195 -5.74 29.59 -14.91
N THR A 196 -6.26 28.62 -14.15
CA THR A 196 -7.61 28.69 -13.56
C THR A 196 -7.78 29.94 -12.67
N LYS A 197 -6.75 30.29 -11.88
CA LYS A 197 -6.77 31.51 -11.06
C LYS A 197 -6.95 32.75 -11.93
N LYS A 198 -6.15 32.91 -13.01
CA LYS A 198 -6.24 34.04 -13.94
C LYS A 198 -7.63 34.12 -14.63
N GLU A 199 -8.17 32.96 -15.04
CA GLU A 199 -9.50 32.87 -15.63
C GLU A 199 -10.58 33.36 -14.64
N ASN A 200 -10.52 32.94 -13.39
CA ASN A 200 -11.46 33.35 -12.34
C ASN A 200 -11.32 34.84 -12.01
N GLU A 201 -10.12 35.39 -11.95
CA GLU A 201 -9.88 36.82 -11.72
C GLU A 201 -10.48 37.65 -12.85
N THR A 202 -10.36 37.23 -14.11
CA THR A 202 -10.95 37.90 -15.27
C THR A 202 -12.45 37.73 -15.32
N ALA A 203 -13.03 36.62 -14.86
CA ALA A 203 -14.47 36.39 -14.80
C ALA A 203 -15.12 37.19 -13.68
N ASN A 204 -14.50 37.28 -12.50
CA ASN A 204 -15.02 38.08 -11.37
C ASN A 204 -15.03 39.59 -11.65
N TYR A 205 -14.19 40.09 -12.56
CA TYR A 205 -14.25 41.46 -13.03
C TYR A 205 -15.53 41.77 -13.81
N LYS A 206 -16.32 40.77 -14.22
CA LYS A 206 -17.60 40.85 -14.89
C LYS A 206 -18.79 40.53 -13.98
N ALA A 207 -18.60 40.20 -12.73
CA ALA A 207 -19.68 39.95 -11.79
C ALA A 207 -20.32 41.27 -11.41
N ALA A 208 -21.67 41.37 -11.55
CA ALA A 208 -22.46 42.56 -11.25
C ALA A 208 -22.24 43.03 -9.81
N PRO A 209 -22.31 44.36 -9.56
CA PRO A 209 -22.14 44.91 -8.21
C PRO A 209 -23.17 44.28 -7.27
N ILE A 210 -22.72 43.97 -6.06
CA ILE A 210 -23.58 43.53 -4.95
C ILE A 210 -24.66 44.59 -4.78
N ARG A 211 -25.92 44.23 -4.94
CA ARG A 211 -27.02 45.13 -4.59
C ARG A 211 -26.93 45.39 -3.09
N GLU A 212 -26.53 46.60 -2.70
CA GLU A 212 -26.72 47.06 -1.34
C GLU A 212 -28.22 47.05 -1.09
N ASN A 213 -28.68 46.21 -0.18
CA ASN A 213 -30.03 46.32 0.37
C ASN A 213 -30.07 47.59 1.21
N VAL A 214 -30.54 48.65 0.62
CA VAL A 214 -30.98 49.85 1.36
C VAL A 214 -32.24 49.47 2.09
N ALA A 215 -32.18 49.55 3.42
CA ALA A 215 -33.28 49.34 4.36
C ALA A 215 -34.42 50.34 4.16
#